data_6d3cb4aa2ac213a04ec5a1bf42d2af60
#
_entry.id   6d3cb4aa2ac213a04ec5a1bf42d2af60
#
_cell.length_a   1.000
_cell.length_b   1.000
_cell.length_c   1.000
_cell.angle_alpha   90.00
_cell.angle_beta   90.00
_cell.angle_gamma   90.00
#
_symmetry.space_group_name_H-M   'P 1'
#
loop_
_entity.id
_entity.type
_entity.pdbx_description
1 polymer ?
#
loop_
_entity_poly.entity_id
_entity_poly.type
_entity_poly.pdbx_seq_one_letter_code
_entity_poly.pdbx_strand_id
1 'polypeptide(L)'
;MFGKRAVKSGKWKLFLGAVSAALLIGGCAGTQGAAGQEFGQNIGQSAVQDQNDGQELDPAASKQPEKTHERIVLDDGTEIEGYGGSPYTAIGDNVPDFSEEEMTQQSFEHYSGLDSLGRCGTAYANVGTDMMPTEERGSIGQVKPSGWKTAKYDIVDGKYLYNRCHLIGYQLTGENANEENLITGTRYLNVDGMLPFENMVADYVKETDNHVLYRVTPVFEGSELVARGVRMEGWSVEDQGEGVCFDVFAYNVQPGIEIDYATGESALAAEDGAGNAEENE
;
A
#
# COMPACT_ATOMS: atom_id res chain seq x y z
N MET A 1 -6.96 -56.08 -25.18
CA MET A 1 -7.22 -56.38 -23.74
C MET A 1 -6.87 -55.13 -22.94
N PHE A 2 -7.86 -54.33 -22.62
CA PHE A 2 -7.67 -53.08 -21.87
C PHE A 2 -8.11 -53.29 -20.44
N GLY A 3 -7.18 -53.23 -19.49
CA GLY A 3 -7.45 -53.34 -18.06
C GLY A 3 -7.83 -51.99 -17.46
N LYS A 4 -9.07 -51.85 -17.02
CA LYS A 4 -9.56 -50.70 -16.25
C LYS A 4 -9.07 -50.82 -14.79
N ARG A 5 -8.28 -49.86 -14.31
CA ARG A 5 -7.98 -49.72 -12.86
C ARG A 5 -9.01 -48.78 -12.26
N ALA A 6 -9.68 -49.24 -11.23
CA ALA A 6 -10.65 -48.51 -10.43
C ALA A 6 -9.98 -47.59 -9.45
N VAL A 7 -10.45 -46.32 -9.41
CA VAL A 7 -10.07 -45.31 -8.42
C VAL A 7 -10.89 -45.52 -7.17
N LYS A 8 -10.23 -45.71 -6.03
CA LYS A 8 -10.86 -45.80 -4.70
C LYS A 8 -11.08 -44.41 -4.13
N SER A 9 -12.34 -44.04 -3.91
CA SER A 9 -12.73 -42.82 -3.18
C SER A 9 -12.40 -42.99 -1.68
N GLY A 10 -11.48 -42.19 -1.18
CA GLY A 10 -11.19 -42.02 0.25
C GLY A 10 -12.07 -40.92 0.85
N LYS A 11 -12.92 -41.32 1.81
CA LYS A 11 -13.75 -40.41 2.60
C LYS A 11 -12.86 -39.72 3.66
N TRP A 12 -12.69 -38.42 3.61
CA TRP A 12 -12.11 -37.64 4.69
C TRP A 12 -13.17 -37.34 5.74
N LYS A 13 -12.83 -37.68 6.98
CA LYS A 13 -13.62 -37.38 8.17
C LYS A 13 -13.22 -36.01 8.68
N LEU A 14 -14.21 -35.11 8.82
CA LEU A 14 -14.07 -33.89 9.61
C LEU A 14 -13.76 -34.22 11.07
N PHE A 15 -12.69 -33.67 11.60
CA PHE A 15 -12.46 -33.58 13.04
C PHE A 15 -12.74 -32.12 13.48
N LEU A 16 -13.88 -31.93 14.15
CA LEU A 16 -14.12 -30.74 14.98
C LEU A 16 -13.34 -30.97 16.29
N GLY A 17 -12.33 -30.15 16.53
CA GLY A 17 -11.65 -30.06 17.81
C GLY A 17 -12.02 -28.75 18.51
N ALA A 18 -12.84 -28.85 19.54
CA ALA A 18 -13.13 -27.75 20.47
C ALA A 18 -11.92 -27.55 21.40
N VAL A 19 -11.35 -26.35 21.43
CA VAL A 19 -10.34 -25.96 22.42
C VAL A 19 -10.99 -25.11 23.49
N SER A 20 -11.08 -25.72 24.68
CA SER A 20 -11.55 -25.08 25.92
C SER A 20 -10.45 -24.19 26.51
N ALA A 21 -10.78 -22.97 26.86
CA ALA A 21 -9.97 -22.07 27.65
C ALA A 21 -9.81 -22.57 29.08
N ALA A 22 -8.58 -22.66 29.58
CA ALA A 22 -8.27 -22.81 31.00
C ALA A 22 -7.47 -21.60 31.49
N LEU A 23 -8.11 -20.81 32.36
CA LEU A 23 -7.44 -19.81 33.23
C LEU A 23 -6.61 -20.57 34.26
N LEU A 24 -5.36 -20.15 34.45
CA LEU A 24 -4.62 -20.40 35.69
C LEU A 24 -4.03 -19.09 36.20
N ILE A 25 -4.53 -18.75 37.39
CA ILE A 25 -4.07 -17.70 38.28
C ILE A 25 -2.92 -18.27 39.13
N GLY A 26 -1.83 -17.54 39.27
CA GLY A 26 -0.75 -17.86 40.16
C GLY A 26 0.28 -16.76 40.20
N GLY A 27 0.35 -16.12 41.28
CA GLY A 27 0.92 -14.99 41.81
C GLY A 27 2.25 -15.22 42.55
N CYS A 28 2.85 -14.08 42.89
CA CYS A 28 3.90 -13.73 43.89
C CYS A 28 5.15 -13.18 43.23
N ALA A 29 5.44 -11.95 43.39
CA ALA A 29 5.84 -11.05 44.48
C ALA A 29 7.25 -10.50 44.29
N GLY A 30 7.34 -9.17 44.34
CA GLY A 30 8.45 -8.34 44.91
C GLY A 30 9.51 -7.89 43.88
N THR A 31 9.98 -6.65 43.80
CA THR A 31 10.04 -5.48 44.67
C THR A 31 10.42 -4.24 43.86
N GLN A 32 9.77 -3.11 44.21
CA GLN A 32 10.23 -1.70 44.32
C GLN A 32 11.02 -1.00 43.20
N GLY A 33 10.44 0.10 42.73
CA GLY A 33 11.00 1.44 42.77
C GLY A 33 10.38 2.42 41.77
N ALA A 34 9.45 3.19 42.28
CA ALA A 34 9.18 4.64 42.26
C ALA A 34 9.17 5.44 40.92
N ALA A 35 8.20 6.09 40.69
CA ALA A 35 7.50 7.38 40.67
C ALA A 35 6.87 7.61 39.30
N GLY A 36 5.60 7.82 39.09
CA GLY A 36 4.64 8.67 39.71
C GLY A 36 4.18 9.77 38.81
N GLN A 37 3.01 9.67 38.21
CA GLN A 37 2.01 10.73 38.16
C GLN A 37 0.72 10.24 37.45
N GLU A 38 -0.30 10.13 38.26
CA GLU A 38 -1.70 9.96 37.91
C GLU A 38 -2.25 11.26 37.27
N PHE A 39 -3.16 11.15 36.30
CA PHE A 39 -4.24 12.11 36.13
C PHE A 39 -5.57 11.38 35.94
N GLY A 40 -6.45 11.72 36.86
CA GLY A 40 -7.66 11.07 37.23
C GLY A 40 -8.79 11.17 36.24
N GLN A 41 -9.65 10.19 36.38
CA GLN A 41 -11.03 10.14 35.90
C GLN A 41 -11.88 11.20 36.60
N ASN A 42 -12.79 11.82 35.85
CA ASN A 42 -13.99 12.39 36.47
C ASN A 42 -15.23 12.11 35.63
N ILE A 43 -16.09 11.29 36.20
CA ILE A 43 -17.43 10.98 35.75
C ILE A 43 -18.36 12.05 36.33
N GLY A 44 -19.19 12.65 35.51
CA GLY A 44 -20.24 13.58 35.96
C GLY A 44 -21.45 13.47 35.06
N GLN A 45 -22.41 12.62 35.45
CA GLN A 45 -23.78 12.66 34.97
C GLN A 45 -24.50 13.86 35.60
N SER A 46 -25.25 14.60 34.78
CA SER A 46 -26.42 15.32 35.22
C SER A 46 -27.41 15.51 34.07
N ALA A 47 -28.57 14.95 34.22
CA ALA A 47 -29.75 15.16 33.45
C ALA A 47 -30.49 16.43 33.95
N VAL A 48 -30.98 17.28 33.05
CA VAL A 48 -32.22 18.08 33.26
C VAL A 48 -32.80 18.51 31.89
N GLN A 49 -33.95 18.01 31.62
CA GLN A 49 -35.19 18.50 30.96
C GLN A 49 -35.18 19.75 30.06
N ASP A 50 -35.61 19.52 28.82
CA ASP A 50 -36.84 20.02 28.13
C ASP A 50 -37.16 21.52 28.22
N GLN A 51 -37.08 22.18 27.06
CA GLN A 51 -38.12 23.09 26.57
C GLN A 51 -38.00 23.32 25.05
N ASN A 52 -39.09 23.00 24.39
CA ASN A 52 -39.43 23.17 23.01
C ASN A 52 -39.59 24.66 22.66
N ASP A 53 -38.89 25.14 21.62
CA ASP A 53 -39.36 26.28 20.83
C ASP A 53 -38.99 26.08 19.37
N GLY A 54 -40.00 25.91 18.56
CA GLY A 54 -39.92 25.74 17.13
C GLY A 54 -39.41 27.01 16.44
N GLN A 55 -38.33 26.84 15.71
CA GLN A 55 -37.95 27.72 14.60
C GLN A 55 -37.63 26.89 13.39
N GLU A 56 -38.53 26.97 12.44
CA GLU A 56 -38.43 26.50 11.07
C GLU A 56 -37.24 27.21 10.43
N LEU A 57 -36.11 26.46 10.22
CA LEU A 57 -34.92 26.94 9.50
C LEU A 57 -34.94 26.36 8.09
N ASP A 58 -35.05 27.27 7.14
CA ASP A 58 -34.85 27.15 5.70
C ASP A 58 -33.69 26.24 5.33
N PRO A 59 -33.85 25.23 4.44
CA PRO A 59 -32.72 24.39 3.99
C PRO A 59 -31.99 25.05 2.82
N ALA A 60 -31.32 26.16 3.07
CA ALA A 60 -30.23 26.63 2.21
C ALA A 60 -28.91 26.09 2.75
N ALA A 61 -28.77 24.75 2.80
CA ALA A 61 -27.50 24.13 3.02
C ALA A 61 -26.60 24.48 1.84
N SER A 62 -25.64 25.35 2.10
CA SER A 62 -24.49 25.60 1.24
C SER A 62 -23.84 24.29 0.84
N LYS A 63 -24.08 23.84 -0.39
CA LYS A 63 -23.26 22.79 -1.02
C LYS A 63 -21.86 23.37 -1.14
N GLN A 64 -20.98 22.96 -0.23
CA GLN A 64 -19.55 22.99 -0.51
C GLN A 64 -19.35 22.23 -1.81
N PRO A 65 -18.51 22.69 -2.75
CA PRO A 65 -18.17 21.89 -3.91
C PRO A 65 -17.51 20.62 -3.36
N GLU A 66 -18.16 19.47 -3.56
CA GLU A 66 -17.50 18.17 -3.42
C GLU A 66 -16.26 18.26 -4.30
N LYS A 67 -15.06 18.21 -3.69
CA LYS A 67 -13.83 17.90 -4.42
C LYS A 67 -14.12 16.53 -5.02
N THR A 68 -14.45 16.48 -6.31
CA THR A 68 -14.54 15.26 -7.06
C THR A 68 -13.13 14.67 -7.03
N HIS A 69 -12.91 13.69 -6.15
CA HIS A 69 -11.71 12.90 -6.18
C HIS A 69 -11.68 12.24 -7.56
N GLU A 70 -10.71 12.64 -8.38
CA GLU A 70 -10.54 12.09 -9.71
C GLU A 70 -10.34 10.59 -9.59
N ARG A 71 -11.19 9.79 -10.25
CA ARG A 71 -11.10 8.33 -10.22
C ARG A 71 -9.97 7.88 -11.11
N ILE A 72 -9.25 6.88 -10.65
CA ILE A 72 -8.20 6.21 -11.42
C ILE A 72 -8.79 4.91 -11.95
N VAL A 73 -8.60 4.65 -13.25
CA VAL A 73 -9.10 3.43 -13.90
C VAL A 73 -7.92 2.53 -14.22
N LEU A 74 -7.95 1.30 -13.70
CA LEU A 74 -6.96 0.27 -13.99
C LEU A 74 -7.22 -0.36 -15.38
N ASP A 75 -6.22 -1.05 -15.92
CA ASP A 75 -6.30 -1.68 -17.25
C ASP A 75 -7.41 -2.73 -17.36
N ASP A 76 -7.78 -3.37 -16.25
CA ASP A 76 -8.89 -4.33 -16.16
C ASP A 76 -10.28 -3.67 -16.04
N GLY A 77 -10.33 -2.33 -16.01
CA GLY A 77 -11.54 -1.53 -15.84
C GLY A 77 -11.96 -1.32 -14.38
N THR A 78 -11.18 -1.76 -13.41
CA THR A 78 -11.42 -1.47 -12.00
C THR A 78 -11.27 0.03 -11.73
N GLU A 79 -12.25 0.64 -11.08
CA GLU A 79 -12.21 2.04 -10.68
C GLU A 79 -11.69 2.18 -9.25
N ILE A 80 -10.67 3.00 -9.04
CA ILE A 80 -10.11 3.36 -7.75
C ILE A 80 -10.52 4.78 -7.44
N GLU A 81 -11.04 5.03 -6.24
CA GLU A 81 -11.29 6.39 -5.79
C GLU A 81 -9.99 7.19 -5.69
N GLY A 82 -10.03 8.48 -6.00
CA GLY A 82 -8.87 9.36 -5.85
C GLY A 82 -8.37 9.43 -4.42
N TYR A 83 -7.15 9.94 -4.25
CA TYR A 83 -6.50 10.03 -2.94
C TYR A 83 -7.36 10.72 -1.88
N GLY A 84 -7.66 10.00 -0.81
CA GLY A 84 -8.50 10.45 0.32
C GLY A 84 -7.74 10.63 1.64
N GLY A 85 -6.39 10.71 1.61
CA GLY A 85 -5.56 10.90 2.81
C GLY A 85 -4.86 9.62 3.30
N SER A 86 -5.18 8.43 2.75
CA SER A 86 -4.46 7.18 3.03
C SER A 86 -3.42 6.91 1.93
N PRO A 87 -2.20 6.42 2.25
CA PRO A 87 -1.17 6.15 1.26
C PRO A 87 -1.55 5.05 0.27
N TYR A 88 -2.49 4.19 0.62
CA TYR A 88 -3.00 3.12 -0.23
C TYR A 88 -4.47 2.81 0.09
N THR A 89 -5.10 2.07 -0.81
CA THR A 89 -6.45 1.51 -0.63
C THR A 89 -6.48 0.05 -1.10
N ALA A 90 -7.31 -0.78 -0.47
CA ALA A 90 -7.53 -2.13 -0.93
C ALA A 90 -8.36 -2.16 -2.22
N ILE A 91 -8.08 -3.11 -3.10
CA ILE A 91 -8.86 -3.36 -4.32
C ILE A 91 -9.80 -4.53 -4.04
N GLY A 92 -11.09 -4.34 -4.32
CA GLY A 92 -12.10 -5.37 -4.08
C GLY A 92 -12.05 -5.94 -2.66
N ASP A 93 -11.98 -7.28 -2.57
CA ASP A 93 -11.87 -8.01 -1.29
C ASP A 93 -10.42 -8.10 -0.76
N ASN A 94 -9.48 -7.37 -1.33
CA ASN A 94 -8.04 -7.40 -1.01
C ASN A 94 -7.39 -8.78 -1.29
N VAL A 95 -7.85 -9.47 -2.31
CA VAL A 95 -7.36 -10.77 -2.74
C VAL A 95 -6.86 -10.67 -4.18
N PRO A 96 -5.58 -10.97 -4.46
CA PRO A 96 -5.03 -10.88 -5.81
C PRO A 96 -5.59 -11.97 -6.71
N ASP A 97 -5.61 -11.67 -8.01
CA ASP A 97 -6.06 -12.62 -9.05
C ASP A 97 -4.86 -13.32 -9.70
N PHE A 98 -4.27 -14.28 -8.96
CA PHE A 98 -3.26 -15.19 -9.52
C PHE A 98 -3.90 -16.53 -9.89
N SER A 99 -3.61 -17.02 -11.08
CA SER A 99 -4.10 -18.31 -11.56
C SER A 99 -3.37 -19.48 -10.86
N GLU A 100 -4.01 -20.65 -10.85
CA GLU A 100 -3.36 -21.88 -10.33
C GLU A 100 -2.07 -22.23 -11.10
N GLU A 101 -1.95 -21.82 -12.37
CA GLU A 101 -0.76 -22.07 -13.21
C GLU A 101 0.44 -21.20 -12.80
N GLU A 102 0.18 -20.05 -12.16
CA GLU A 102 1.21 -19.15 -11.63
C GLU A 102 1.76 -19.63 -10.27
N MET A 103 1.04 -20.50 -9.57
CA MET A 103 1.42 -21.05 -8.26
C MET A 103 2.59 -22.02 -8.38
N THR A 104 3.81 -21.50 -8.37
CA THR A 104 5.07 -22.27 -8.47
C THR A 104 5.95 -22.04 -7.26
N GLN A 105 6.74 -23.04 -6.90
CA GLN A 105 7.78 -22.96 -5.86
C GLN A 105 9.17 -22.68 -6.49
N GLN A 106 9.21 -22.17 -7.72
CA GLN A 106 10.44 -21.76 -8.37
C GLN A 106 10.52 -20.24 -8.36
N SER A 107 11.59 -19.71 -7.83
CA SER A 107 11.87 -18.29 -7.87
C SER A 107 12.04 -17.83 -9.32
N PHE A 108 11.49 -16.68 -9.65
CA PHE A 108 11.67 -15.99 -10.92
C PHE A 108 11.43 -14.49 -10.75
N GLU A 109 11.95 -13.71 -11.68
CA GLU A 109 11.60 -12.30 -11.85
C GLU A 109 11.42 -11.99 -13.33
N HIS A 110 10.51 -11.07 -13.62
CA HIS A 110 10.22 -10.59 -14.95
C HIS A 110 9.87 -9.11 -14.90
N TYR A 111 10.45 -8.34 -15.79
CA TYR A 111 10.17 -6.92 -15.97
C TYR A 111 9.68 -6.68 -17.38
N SER A 112 8.53 -6.01 -17.51
CA SER A 112 8.03 -5.61 -18.84
C SER A 112 8.91 -4.52 -19.41
N GLY A 113 9.24 -4.65 -20.70
CA GLY A 113 10.00 -3.63 -21.41
C GLY A 113 9.35 -2.26 -21.35
N LEU A 114 10.15 -1.21 -21.45
CA LEU A 114 9.66 0.17 -21.48
C LEU A 114 8.76 0.39 -22.69
N ASP A 115 7.68 1.14 -22.50
CA ASP A 115 6.80 1.54 -23.59
C ASP A 115 7.40 2.65 -24.48
N SER A 116 6.66 3.11 -25.49
CA SER A 116 7.11 4.15 -26.42
C SER A 116 7.36 5.52 -25.76
N LEU A 117 6.87 5.74 -24.55
CA LEU A 117 7.11 6.95 -23.72
C LEU A 117 8.23 6.74 -22.69
N GLY A 118 8.86 5.56 -22.67
CA GLY A 118 9.89 5.21 -21.70
C GLY A 118 9.35 4.89 -20.31
N ARG A 119 8.07 4.50 -20.21
CA ARG A 119 7.42 4.15 -18.94
C ARG A 119 7.57 2.65 -18.66
N CYS A 120 7.76 2.28 -17.38
CA CYS A 120 7.74 0.88 -16.95
C CYS A 120 6.35 0.28 -17.14
N GLY A 121 6.33 -1.00 -17.50
CA GLY A 121 5.14 -1.85 -17.38
C GLY A 121 5.17 -2.63 -16.07
N THR A 122 4.43 -3.76 -16.03
CA THR A 122 4.35 -4.64 -14.87
C THR A 122 5.70 -5.28 -14.55
N ALA A 123 6.07 -5.27 -13.27
CA ALA A 123 7.13 -6.09 -12.69
C ALA A 123 6.49 -7.24 -11.91
N TYR A 124 7.00 -8.46 -12.10
CA TYR A 124 6.42 -9.66 -11.53
C TYR A 124 7.51 -10.65 -11.09
N ALA A 125 7.41 -11.14 -9.86
CA ALA A 125 8.35 -12.10 -9.32
C ALA A 125 7.65 -13.16 -8.46
N ASN A 126 8.25 -14.33 -8.39
CA ASN A 126 8.01 -15.28 -7.30
C ASN A 126 9.22 -15.21 -6.36
N VAL A 127 9.08 -14.44 -5.30
CA VAL A 127 10.19 -14.09 -4.41
C VAL A 127 10.49 -15.24 -3.48
N GLY A 128 11.71 -15.78 -3.57
CA GLY A 128 12.27 -16.76 -2.65
C GLY A 128 13.55 -16.23 -1.98
N THR A 129 14.02 -16.91 -0.95
CA THR A 129 15.26 -16.52 -0.23
C THR A 129 16.49 -16.49 -1.13
N ASP A 130 16.52 -17.30 -2.18
CA ASP A 130 17.62 -17.39 -3.17
C ASP A 130 17.75 -16.15 -4.05
N MET A 131 16.70 -15.31 -4.15
CA MET A 131 16.70 -14.05 -4.89
C MET A 131 17.11 -12.85 -4.03
N MET A 132 17.02 -12.97 -2.72
CA MET A 132 17.31 -11.86 -1.82
C MET A 132 18.75 -11.40 -1.89
N PRO A 133 19.04 -10.08 -1.78
CA PRO A 133 20.37 -9.57 -1.96
C PRO A 133 21.35 -10.10 -0.90
N THR A 134 22.52 -10.51 -1.36
CA THR A 134 23.68 -10.89 -0.53
C THR A 134 24.74 -9.79 -0.48
N GLU A 135 24.55 -8.72 -1.25
CA GLU A 135 25.46 -7.59 -1.36
C GLU A 135 24.77 -6.28 -0.95
N GLU A 136 25.53 -5.26 -0.63
CA GLU A 136 25.01 -3.94 -0.35
C GLU A 136 24.45 -3.28 -1.61
N ARG A 137 23.36 -2.51 -1.45
CA ARG A 137 22.72 -1.79 -2.55
C ARG A 137 23.67 -0.79 -3.22
N GLY A 138 23.80 -0.90 -4.52
CA GLY A 138 24.58 0.02 -5.34
C GLY A 138 23.87 1.36 -5.61
N SER A 139 24.59 2.29 -6.25
CA SER A 139 24.03 3.57 -6.69
C SER A 139 23.10 3.36 -7.90
N ILE A 140 21.93 4.03 -7.88
CA ILE A 140 20.94 4.04 -8.97
C ILE A 140 20.73 5.45 -9.56
N GLY A 141 21.59 6.41 -9.18
CA GLY A 141 21.46 7.82 -9.55
C GLY A 141 21.52 8.10 -11.05
N GLN A 142 22.12 7.22 -11.83
CA GLN A 142 22.24 7.31 -13.29
C GLN A 142 20.91 7.04 -14.01
N VAL A 143 19.99 6.25 -13.43
CA VAL A 143 18.69 5.97 -14.03
C VAL A 143 17.77 7.17 -13.86
N LYS A 144 17.12 7.55 -14.95
CA LYS A 144 16.12 8.62 -14.97
C LYS A 144 14.82 8.05 -15.54
N PRO A 145 13.90 7.59 -14.69
CA PRO A 145 12.61 7.10 -15.13
C PRO A 145 11.82 8.18 -15.89
N SER A 146 10.76 7.79 -16.60
CA SER A 146 9.87 8.74 -17.27
C SER A 146 9.38 9.83 -16.30
N GLY A 147 9.26 11.05 -16.75
CA GLY A 147 8.85 12.23 -15.94
C GLY A 147 9.81 12.63 -14.83
N TRP A 148 11.05 12.11 -14.79
CA TRP A 148 12.01 12.43 -13.73
C TRP A 148 12.36 13.91 -13.65
N LYS A 149 12.12 14.52 -12.49
CA LYS A 149 12.55 15.86 -12.12
C LYS A 149 13.29 15.84 -10.78
N THR A 150 14.18 16.78 -10.59
CA THR A 150 14.81 16.99 -9.28
C THR A 150 14.09 18.15 -8.59
N ALA A 151 13.12 17.83 -7.75
CA ALA A 151 12.32 18.78 -6.99
C ALA A 151 12.59 18.63 -5.49
N LYS A 152 12.65 19.76 -4.76
CA LYS A 152 12.90 19.81 -3.32
C LYS A 152 11.88 20.68 -2.62
N TYR A 153 11.34 20.18 -1.51
CA TYR A 153 10.38 20.88 -0.66
C TYR A 153 10.72 20.63 0.80
N ASP A 154 10.66 21.67 1.64
CA ASP A 154 10.98 21.56 3.07
C ASP A 154 9.97 20.71 3.84
N ILE A 155 8.74 20.55 3.32
CA ILE A 155 7.69 19.72 3.91
C ILE A 155 7.85 18.22 3.62
N VAL A 156 8.77 17.84 2.73
CA VAL A 156 9.02 16.43 2.38
C VAL A 156 10.16 15.88 3.25
N ASP A 157 9.98 14.68 3.81
CA ASP A 157 11.04 13.99 4.52
C ASP A 157 12.26 13.75 3.59
N GLY A 158 13.45 14.15 4.04
CA GLY A 158 14.66 14.15 3.22
C GLY A 158 14.66 15.22 2.11
N LYS A 159 13.64 16.08 2.03
CA LYS A 159 13.47 17.22 1.12
C LYS A 159 13.26 16.87 -0.36
N TYR A 160 13.66 15.74 -0.85
CA TYR A 160 13.49 15.32 -2.24
C TYR A 160 12.10 14.73 -2.46
N LEU A 161 11.31 15.39 -3.34
CA LEU A 161 9.96 14.93 -3.70
C LEU A 161 10.01 13.53 -4.32
N TYR A 162 10.85 13.38 -5.35
CA TYR A 162 10.91 12.13 -6.11
C TYR A 162 12.07 11.23 -5.68
N ASN A 163 11.74 9.96 -5.59
CA ASN A 163 12.65 8.84 -5.47
C ASN A 163 12.63 8.02 -6.77
N ARG A 164 13.70 7.33 -7.06
CA ARG A 164 13.69 6.23 -8.01
C ARG A 164 13.09 5.04 -7.29
N CYS A 165 11.75 4.92 -7.36
CA CYS A 165 11.03 3.83 -6.71
C CYS A 165 11.21 2.56 -7.51
N HIS A 166 11.71 1.51 -6.87
CA HIS A 166 11.63 0.18 -7.43
C HIS A 166 10.17 -0.29 -7.42
N LEU A 167 9.73 -0.94 -8.49
CA LEU A 167 8.48 -1.69 -8.50
C LEU A 167 8.61 -2.94 -7.63
N ILE A 168 9.67 -3.73 -7.83
CA ILE A 168 10.08 -4.79 -6.90
C ILE A 168 11.30 -4.31 -6.15
N GLY A 169 11.16 -4.15 -4.83
CA GLY A 169 12.19 -3.58 -3.97
C GLY A 169 13.50 -4.37 -3.98
N TYR A 170 14.64 -3.68 -3.91
CA TYR A 170 15.97 -4.30 -3.85
C TYR A 170 16.08 -5.42 -2.80
N GLN A 171 15.40 -5.25 -1.67
CA GLN A 171 15.43 -6.25 -0.58
C GLN A 171 14.77 -7.58 -0.95
N LEU A 172 14.00 -7.64 -2.05
CA LEU A 172 13.26 -8.83 -2.48
C LEU A 172 14.03 -9.66 -3.52
N THR A 173 14.62 -9.00 -4.52
CA THR A 173 15.27 -9.69 -5.64
C THR A 173 16.72 -9.26 -5.90
N GLY A 174 17.25 -8.31 -5.15
CA GLY A 174 18.60 -7.79 -5.37
C GLY A 174 18.76 -6.98 -6.67
N GLU A 175 17.67 -6.79 -7.44
CA GLU A 175 17.70 -6.01 -8.69
C GLU A 175 17.93 -4.53 -8.38
N ASN A 176 19.01 -3.93 -8.88
CA ASN A 176 19.45 -2.62 -8.43
C ASN A 176 19.12 -1.47 -9.40
N ALA A 177 19.77 -1.42 -10.56
CA ALA A 177 19.73 -0.28 -11.46
C ALA A 177 19.01 -0.60 -12.79
N ASN A 178 18.02 -1.44 -12.73
CA ASN A 178 17.20 -1.83 -13.87
C ASN A 178 16.21 -0.71 -14.23
N GLU A 179 16.28 -0.21 -15.46
CA GLU A 179 15.39 0.86 -15.96
C GLU A 179 13.93 0.37 -16.06
N GLU A 180 13.68 -0.91 -16.26
CA GLU A 180 12.37 -1.54 -16.34
C GLU A 180 11.72 -1.75 -14.96
N ASN A 181 12.49 -1.55 -13.87
CA ASN A 181 12.03 -1.71 -12.47
C ASN A 181 11.98 -0.38 -11.70
N LEU A 182 12.25 0.77 -12.34
CA LEU A 182 12.36 2.05 -11.66
C LEU A 182 11.37 3.07 -12.21
N ILE A 183 10.51 3.62 -11.35
CA ILE A 183 9.58 4.69 -11.70
C ILE A 183 9.92 5.99 -10.96
N THR A 184 9.42 7.12 -11.47
CA THR A 184 9.39 8.39 -10.75
C THR A 184 8.28 8.33 -9.70
N GLY A 185 8.63 7.99 -8.47
CA GLY A 185 7.70 7.93 -7.36
C GLY A 185 7.97 8.98 -6.30
N THR A 186 6.95 9.44 -5.62
CA THR A 186 7.09 10.37 -4.51
C THR A 186 7.76 9.71 -3.30
N ARG A 187 8.28 10.51 -2.39
CA ARG A 187 8.75 10.01 -1.09
C ARG A 187 7.64 9.29 -0.34
N TYR A 188 6.42 9.83 -0.38
CA TYR A 188 5.25 9.27 0.26
C TYR A 188 4.85 7.92 -0.34
N LEU A 189 4.76 7.82 -1.68
CA LEU A 189 4.53 6.51 -2.33
C LEU A 189 5.58 5.49 -1.88
N ASN A 190 6.87 5.87 -1.93
CA ASN A 190 7.96 4.92 -1.68
C ASN A 190 7.98 4.41 -0.24
N VAL A 191 7.71 5.27 0.75
CA VAL A 191 7.90 4.95 2.18
C VAL A 191 6.60 4.57 2.87
N ASP A 192 5.53 5.30 2.60
CA ASP A 192 4.25 5.09 3.27
C ASP A 192 3.32 4.18 2.44
N GLY A 193 3.44 4.21 1.11
CA GLY A 193 2.64 3.40 0.20
C GLY A 193 3.21 2.00 0.00
N MET A 194 4.44 1.88 -0.50
CA MET A 194 4.98 0.59 -0.97
C MET A 194 5.75 -0.18 0.10
N LEU A 195 6.64 0.49 0.85
CA LEU A 195 7.55 -0.17 1.79
C LEU A 195 6.87 -1.08 2.82
N PRO A 196 5.67 -0.78 3.38
CA PRO A 196 5.00 -1.70 4.31
C PRO A 196 4.72 -3.08 3.70
N PHE A 197 4.32 -3.14 2.43
CA PHE A 197 4.03 -4.38 1.71
C PHE A 197 5.32 -5.11 1.31
N GLU A 198 6.34 -4.38 0.85
CA GLU A 198 7.66 -4.96 0.58
C GLU A 198 8.26 -5.61 1.82
N ASN A 199 8.14 -4.95 2.98
CA ASN A 199 8.61 -5.50 4.26
C ASN A 199 7.82 -6.76 4.65
N MET A 200 6.49 -6.76 4.49
CA MET A 200 5.64 -7.93 4.74
C MET A 200 6.11 -9.14 3.92
N VAL A 201 6.37 -8.96 2.62
CA VAL A 201 6.89 -10.00 1.73
C VAL A 201 8.28 -10.45 2.18
N ALA A 202 9.19 -9.49 2.43
CA ALA A 202 10.57 -9.81 2.81
C ALA A 202 10.66 -10.58 4.14
N ASP A 203 9.86 -10.17 5.13
CA ASP A 203 9.85 -10.80 6.44
C ASP A 203 9.27 -12.22 6.36
N TYR A 204 8.14 -12.40 5.65
CA TYR A 204 7.55 -13.72 5.45
C TYR A 204 8.52 -14.69 4.76
N VAL A 205 9.15 -14.29 3.66
CA VAL A 205 10.12 -15.13 2.92
C VAL A 205 11.31 -15.51 3.80
N LYS A 206 11.86 -14.56 4.59
CA LYS A 206 12.99 -14.83 5.50
C LYS A 206 12.63 -15.74 6.66
N GLU A 207 11.41 -15.62 7.20
CA GLU A 207 10.98 -16.40 8.37
C GLU A 207 10.56 -17.82 8.03
N THR A 208 10.03 -18.03 6.81
CA THR A 208 9.41 -19.31 6.43
C THR A 208 10.22 -20.10 5.40
N ASP A 209 11.11 -19.47 4.65
CA ASP A 209 11.77 -20.02 3.45
C ASP A 209 10.78 -20.42 2.33
N ASN A 210 9.56 -19.88 2.39
CA ASN A 210 8.51 -20.04 1.38
C ASN A 210 8.57 -18.92 0.35
N HIS A 211 7.77 -19.07 -0.72
CA HIS A 211 7.72 -18.11 -1.83
C HIS A 211 6.51 -17.19 -1.75
N VAL A 212 6.67 -15.99 -2.28
CA VAL A 212 5.57 -15.03 -2.47
C VAL A 212 5.52 -14.59 -3.93
N LEU A 213 4.40 -14.88 -4.60
CA LEU A 213 4.08 -14.21 -5.85
C LEU A 213 3.83 -12.72 -5.55
N TYR A 214 4.59 -11.85 -6.21
CA TYR A 214 4.56 -10.42 -6.00
C TYR A 214 4.54 -9.70 -7.34
N ARG A 215 3.46 -8.98 -7.63
CA ARG A 215 3.26 -8.25 -8.89
C ARG A 215 2.98 -6.79 -8.59
N VAL A 216 3.68 -5.90 -9.31
CA VAL A 216 3.51 -4.46 -9.20
C VAL A 216 3.29 -3.86 -10.57
N THR A 217 2.16 -3.20 -10.76
CA THR A 217 1.76 -2.60 -12.02
C THR A 217 1.60 -1.09 -11.85
N PRO A 218 2.47 -0.26 -12.47
CA PRO A 218 2.31 1.18 -12.46
C PRO A 218 1.14 1.59 -13.35
N VAL A 219 0.33 2.55 -12.89
CA VAL A 219 -0.88 3.00 -13.58
C VAL A 219 -0.68 4.42 -14.08
N PHE A 220 -0.77 4.60 -15.40
CA PHE A 220 -0.63 5.89 -16.08
C PHE A 220 -1.95 6.22 -16.79
N GLU A 221 -2.30 7.48 -16.86
CA GLU A 221 -3.43 7.93 -17.68
C GLU A 221 -2.93 8.52 -19.01
N GLY A 222 -3.45 8.02 -20.11
CA GLY A 222 -3.11 8.53 -21.44
C GLY A 222 -1.60 8.62 -21.69
N SER A 223 -1.08 9.82 -21.95
CA SER A 223 0.33 10.09 -22.24
C SER A 223 1.13 10.61 -21.04
N GLU A 224 0.65 10.45 -19.83
CA GLU A 224 1.37 10.86 -18.62
C GLU A 224 2.71 10.15 -18.48
N LEU A 225 3.71 10.88 -18.00
CA LEU A 225 5.06 10.36 -17.80
C LEU A 225 5.32 9.88 -16.36
N VAL A 226 4.47 10.30 -15.41
CA VAL A 226 4.51 9.89 -14.00
C VAL A 226 3.27 9.05 -13.72
N ALA A 227 3.45 7.88 -13.10
CA ALA A 227 2.32 7.03 -12.73
C ALA A 227 1.44 7.69 -11.67
N ARG A 228 0.12 7.54 -11.76
CA ARG A 228 -0.86 7.96 -10.74
C ARG A 228 -0.70 7.18 -9.43
N GLY A 229 -0.19 5.97 -9.53
CA GLY A 229 0.08 5.05 -8.45
C GLY A 229 0.54 3.71 -8.97
N VAL A 230 0.62 2.73 -8.08
CA VAL A 230 0.92 1.35 -8.42
C VAL A 230 -0.08 0.40 -7.79
N ARG A 231 -0.58 -0.58 -8.56
CA ARG A 231 -1.26 -1.75 -8.00
C ARG A 231 -0.20 -2.72 -7.51
N MET A 232 -0.33 -3.18 -6.29
CA MET A 232 0.58 -4.14 -5.66
C MET A 232 -0.23 -5.36 -5.23
N GLU A 233 0.20 -6.53 -5.67
CA GLU A 233 -0.43 -7.80 -5.40
C GLU A 233 0.59 -8.74 -4.76
N GLY A 234 0.19 -9.45 -3.71
CA GLY A 234 1.05 -10.41 -3.02
C GLY A 234 0.29 -11.63 -2.56
N TRP A 235 0.89 -12.82 -2.76
CA TRP A 235 0.31 -14.10 -2.38
C TRP A 235 1.38 -15.10 -1.98
N SER A 236 1.33 -15.60 -0.75
CA SER A 236 2.23 -16.67 -0.31
C SER A 236 1.80 -18.02 -0.88
N VAL A 237 2.75 -18.70 -1.55
CA VAL A 237 2.43 -19.85 -2.41
C VAL A 237 2.15 -21.12 -1.62
N GLU A 238 3.05 -21.49 -0.71
CA GLU A 238 3.00 -22.80 -0.02
C GLU A 238 1.83 -22.92 0.95
N ASP A 239 1.44 -21.82 1.57
CA ASP A 239 0.33 -21.78 2.54
C ASP A 239 -0.97 -21.20 1.96
N GLN A 240 -1.01 -20.97 0.63
CA GLN A 240 -2.20 -20.53 -0.09
C GLN A 240 -2.74 -19.19 0.40
N GLY A 241 -1.86 -18.23 0.66
CA GLY A 241 -2.20 -16.88 1.06
C GLY A 241 -2.45 -16.69 2.56
N GLU A 242 -2.18 -17.69 3.41
CA GLU A 242 -2.35 -17.52 4.87
C GLU A 242 -1.35 -16.52 5.44
N GLY A 243 -0.11 -16.48 4.95
CA GLY A 243 0.93 -15.59 5.44
C GLY A 243 0.95 -14.23 4.77
N VAL A 244 0.80 -14.20 3.44
CA VAL A 244 0.76 -12.98 2.64
C VAL A 244 -0.38 -13.05 1.63
N CYS A 245 -1.35 -12.13 1.75
CA CYS A 245 -2.45 -11.97 0.81
C CYS A 245 -2.85 -10.51 0.76
N PHE A 246 -2.63 -9.83 -0.37
CA PHE A 246 -3.08 -8.45 -0.58
C PHE A 246 -3.20 -8.10 -2.05
N ASP A 247 -4.14 -7.20 -2.35
CA ASP A 247 -4.33 -6.50 -3.61
C ASP A 247 -4.69 -5.05 -3.29
N VAL A 248 -3.73 -4.15 -3.48
CA VAL A 248 -3.84 -2.75 -3.07
C VAL A 248 -3.37 -1.80 -4.15
N PHE A 249 -3.92 -0.59 -4.14
CA PHE A 249 -3.43 0.52 -4.94
C PHE A 249 -2.72 1.54 -4.04
N ALA A 250 -1.44 1.77 -4.25
CA ALA A 250 -0.64 2.78 -3.57
C ALA A 250 -0.55 4.06 -4.41
N TYR A 251 -0.94 5.19 -3.83
CA TYR A 251 -1.05 6.48 -4.54
C TYR A 251 0.31 7.16 -4.71
N ASN A 252 0.61 7.62 -5.92
CA ASN A 252 1.81 8.41 -6.21
C ASN A 252 1.53 9.90 -6.00
N VAL A 253 1.28 10.26 -4.77
CA VAL A 253 1.02 11.63 -4.31
C VAL A 253 2.04 12.06 -3.27
N GLN A 254 2.08 13.34 -2.95
CA GLN A 254 2.78 13.85 -1.78
C GLN A 254 1.88 14.88 -1.11
N PRO A 255 1.45 14.66 0.15
CA PRO A 255 0.61 15.62 0.87
C PRO A 255 1.21 17.02 0.83
N GLY A 256 0.39 18.03 0.49
CA GLY A 256 0.80 19.42 0.37
C GLY A 256 1.56 19.79 -0.92
N ILE A 257 1.65 18.85 -1.90
CA ILE A 257 2.28 19.11 -3.21
C ILE A 257 1.33 18.68 -4.32
N GLU A 258 1.18 19.55 -5.31
CA GLU A 258 0.53 19.25 -6.59
C GLU A 258 1.57 18.73 -7.58
N ILE A 259 1.20 17.66 -8.31
CA ILE A 259 2.04 17.00 -9.30
C ILE A 259 1.35 17.08 -10.66
N ASP A 260 2.08 17.59 -11.65
CA ASP A 260 1.70 17.44 -13.06
C ASP A 260 2.22 16.07 -13.56
N TYR A 261 1.34 15.09 -13.61
CA TYR A 261 1.67 13.72 -14.03
C TYR A 261 2.07 13.65 -15.51
N ALA A 262 1.64 14.60 -16.35
CA ALA A 262 2.04 14.63 -17.74
C ALA A 262 3.54 14.93 -17.90
N THR A 263 4.14 15.69 -16.99
CA THR A 263 5.52 16.18 -17.15
C THR A 263 6.46 15.84 -15.99
N GLY A 264 5.91 15.56 -14.80
CA GLY A 264 6.65 15.44 -13.55
C GLY A 264 7.00 16.77 -12.89
N GLU A 265 6.54 17.92 -13.42
CA GLU A 265 6.65 19.20 -12.72
C GLU A 265 5.76 19.19 -11.46
N SER A 266 6.11 20.03 -10.48
CA SER A 266 5.40 20.05 -9.20
C SER A 266 5.44 21.42 -8.56
N ALA A 267 4.44 21.70 -7.69
CA ALA A 267 4.35 22.93 -6.91
C ALA A 267 3.80 22.63 -5.51
N LEU A 268 4.03 23.54 -4.56
CA LEU A 268 3.29 23.50 -3.30
C LEU A 268 1.79 23.67 -3.60
N ALA A 269 0.97 22.81 -2.99
CA ALA A 269 -0.48 23.00 -3.06
C ALA A 269 -0.87 24.35 -2.49
N ALA A 270 -1.82 25.04 -3.13
CA ALA A 270 -2.36 26.27 -2.59
C ALA A 270 -2.93 26.00 -1.19
N GLU A 271 -2.59 26.84 -0.21
CA GLU A 271 -3.27 26.82 1.08
C GLU A 271 -4.75 27.08 0.81
N ASP A 272 -5.63 26.12 1.17
CA ASP A 272 -7.08 26.34 1.13
C ASP A 272 -7.36 27.57 1.99
N GLY A 273 -7.73 28.69 1.36
CA GLY A 273 -7.78 30.02 1.95
C GLY A 273 -8.43 30.04 3.33
N ALA A 274 -7.58 30.20 4.34
CA ALA A 274 -8.01 30.72 5.63
C ALA A 274 -8.58 32.12 5.35
N GLY A 275 -9.91 32.23 5.44
CA GLY A 275 -10.64 33.46 5.19
C GLY A 275 -10.00 34.63 5.91
N ASN A 276 -9.55 35.60 5.15
CA ASN A 276 -9.30 36.92 5.65
C ASN A 276 -10.59 37.48 6.24
N ALA A 277 -10.77 37.30 7.55
CA ALA A 277 -11.63 38.18 8.30
C ALA A 277 -10.93 39.53 8.28
N GLU A 278 -11.27 40.35 7.30
CA GLU A 278 -11.02 41.79 7.39
C GLU A 278 -11.77 42.31 8.61
N GLU A 279 -11.02 42.60 9.66
CA GLU A 279 -11.47 43.50 10.71
C GLU A 279 -11.67 44.88 10.04
N ASN A 280 -12.92 45.21 9.77
CA ASN A 280 -13.32 46.60 9.53
C ASN A 280 -13.62 47.25 10.87
N GLU A 281 -12.78 48.20 11.24
CA GLU A 281 -12.99 49.22 12.26
C GLU A 281 -14.30 50.05 12.03
#